data_6978faee7166143f35f4c7c9b61ca790
#
_entry.id   6978faee7166143f35f4c7c9b61ca790
#
_cell.length_a   1.000
_cell.length_b   1.000
_cell.length_c   1.000
_cell.angle_alpha   90.00
_cell.angle_beta   90.00
_cell.angle_gamma   90.00
#
_symmetry.space_group_name_H-M   'P 1'
#
loop_
_entity.id
_entity.type
_entity.pdbx_description
1 polymer ?
#
loop_
_entity_poly.entity_id
_entity_poly.type
_entity_poly.pdbx_seq_one_letter_code
_entity_poly.pdbx_strand_id
1 'polypeptide(L)'
;MLYFEFLFLLLMLYIGSRYGGIGLGVVSGIGLVIEVFFFQMPPSSPPVTVMLIILAVVTCASILEAAGGLKYMLQIAERLLRKNPKRVTLVAPFVTYAMTFMLGTGHAVYSIMPIIGDVALKNGIRPERPMAASSVASQIAITASPLSAAVVYYLTQLSNIQADISLISILMVTVPSTLFGTLLMALYSMKRGKELADDSEYQARLQDPEWRERILNTTSTSLNEELPRSAKNAVLLFLISILMIVGIAMMPEIRTIGDSAKPISMSVIIQMMMLCFGGVILLATQTVPRDVPNGVVFKSGMVAAIAIFGIAWMSDTYFQYAMPQFKTGIVEMVATYPWTFALALFIVSVVVNSQAATAVMMLPVGLELGLEPELLIGIMPAVYGYFFIPNYPSDIATVNFDTSGTTKIGKWYFNHSFMSIGLICVIGSCLFGYVLAQWVIG
;
A
#
# COMPACT_ATOMS: atom_id res chain seq x y z
N MET A 1 33.66 9.31 5.31
CA MET A 1 33.37 7.89 5.08
C MET A 1 31.87 7.65 5.19
N LEU A 2 31.22 8.04 6.27
CA LEU A 2 29.81 7.88 6.55
C LEU A 2 28.85 8.34 5.41
N TYR A 3 29.05 9.56 4.87
CA TYR A 3 28.23 10.06 3.74
C TYR A 3 28.43 9.25 2.45
N PHE A 4 29.61 8.70 2.24
CA PHE A 4 29.88 7.84 1.08
C PHE A 4 29.15 6.51 1.23
N GLU A 5 29.15 5.92 2.40
CA GLU A 5 28.43 4.69 2.75
C GLU A 5 26.91 4.87 2.63
N PHE A 6 26.40 6.06 3.05
CA PHE A 6 25.01 6.42 2.84
C PHE A 6 24.63 6.55 1.36
N LEU A 7 25.47 7.22 0.57
CA LEU A 7 25.28 7.31 -0.88
C LEU A 7 25.35 5.94 -1.53
N PHE A 8 26.22 5.05 -1.05
CA PHE A 8 26.27 3.67 -1.52
C PHE A 8 24.98 2.91 -1.22
N LEU A 9 24.44 3.00 0.01
CA LEU A 9 23.12 2.44 0.35
C LEU A 9 22.04 2.93 -0.63
N LEU A 10 21.95 4.26 -0.82
CA LEU A 10 20.98 4.85 -1.75
C LEU A 10 21.19 4.39 -3.20
N LEU A 11 22.43 4.21 -3.63
CA LEU A 11 22.77 3.70 -4.95
C LEU A 11 22.29 2.26 -5.13
N MET A 12 22.50 1.38 -4.14
CA MET A 12 22.05 -0.02 -4.20
C MET A 12 20.52 -0.09 -4.26
N LEU A 13 19.82 0.75 -3.49
CA LEU A 13 18.36 0.86 -3.53
C LEU A 13 17.87 1.39 -4.88
N TYR A 14 18.53 2.40 -5.42
CA TYR A 14 18.21 2.95 -6.73
C TYR A 14 18.41 1.90 -7.84
N ILE A 15 19.55 1.21 -7.86
CA ILE A 15 19.81 0.12 -8.82
C ILE A 15 18.74 -0.97 -8.68
N GLY A 16 18.47 -1.43 -7.44
CA GLY A 16 17.45 -2.44 -7.17
C GLY A 16 16.05 -2.03 -7.65
N SER A 17 15.66 -0.77 -7.45
CA SER A 17 14.38 -0.24 -7.89
C SER A 17 14.25 -0.20 -9.42
N ARG A 18 15.36 0.02 -10.14
CA ARG A 18 15.39 0.00 -11.62
C ARG A 18 15.11 -1.39 -12.21
N TYR A 19 15.55 -2.46 -11.52
CA TYR A 19 15.19 -3.82 -11.92
C TYR A 19 13.76 -4.20 -11.51
N GLY A 20 13.23 -3.57 -10.46
CA GLY A 20 11.89 -3.84 -9.94
C GLY A 20 11.70 -5.24 -9.37
N GLY A 21 10.49 -5.53 -8.89
CA GLY A 21 10.13 -6.86 -8.39
C GLY A 21 11.08 -7.35 -7.30
N ILE A 22 11.56 -8.59 -7.43
CA ILE A 22 12.54 -9.20 -6.52
C ILE A 22 13.93 -8.56 -6.62
N GLY A 23 14.21 -7.86 -7.74
CA GLY A 23 15.50 -7.24 -8.00
C GLY A 23 15.89 -6.27 -6.88
N LEU A 24 14.93 -5.57 -6.30
CA LEU A 24 15.15 -4.66 -5.19
C LEU A 24 15.75 -5.37 -3.96
N GLY A 25 15.21 -6.53 -3.58
CA GLY A 25 15.75 -7.32 -2.47
C GLY A 25 17.09 -7.98 -2.76
N VAL A 26 17.24 -8.54 -3.97
CA VAL A 26 18.47 -9.27 -4.35
C VAL A 26 19.66 -8.32 -4.51
N VAL A 27 19.46 -7.14 -5.10
CA VAL A 27 20.49 -6.10 -5.23
C VAL A 27 20.86 -5.55 -3.85
N SER A 28 19.88 -5.37 -2.95
CA SER A 28 20.17 -5.02 -1.55
C SER A 28 21.01 -6.10 -0.84
N GLY A 29 20.85 -7.38 -1.19
CA GLY A 29 21.72 -8.45 -0.72
C GLY A 29 23.18 -8.28 -1.15
N ILE A 30 23.45 -7.79 -2.36
CA ILE A 30 24.80 -7.42 -2.79
C ILE A 30 25.30 -6.26 -1.93
N GLY A 31 24.47 -5.23 -1.72
CA GLY A 31 24.81 -4.09 -0.86
C GLY A 31 25.19 -4.54 0.54
N LEU A 32 24.39 -5.40 1.17
CA LEU A 32 24.65 -5.96 2.49
C LEU A 32 26.04 -6.66 2.57
N VAL A 33 26.38 -7.47 1.58
CA VAL A 33 27.68 -8.14 1.54
C VAL A 33 28.82 -7.12 1.48
N ILE A 34 28.66 -6.04 0.71
CA ILE A 34 29.66 -4.98 0.62
C ILE A 34 29.75 -4.20 1.94
N GLU A 35 28.59 -3.87 2.56
CA GLU A 35 28.56 -3.23 3.87
C GLU A 35 29.31 -4.02 4.95
N VAL A 36 29.07 -5.34 5.00
CA VAL A 36 29.68 -6.22 5.99
C VAL A 36 31.18 -6.44 5.73
N PHE A 37 31.57 -6.81 4.53
CA PHE A 37 32.94 -7.26 4.26
C PHE A 37 33.88 -6.14 3.80
N PHE A 38 33.39 -5.11 3.11
CA PHE A 38 34.24 -4.00 2.66
C PHE A 38 34.20 -2.81 3.62
N PHE A 39 33.00 -2.44 4.12
CA PHE A 39 32.88 -1.34 5.07
C PHE A 39 33.00 -1.81 6.53
N GLN A 40 33.16 -3.13 6.75
CA GLN A 40 33.35 -3.74 8.09
C GLN A 40 32.23 -3.41 9.07
N MET A 41 31.00 -3.30 8.56
CA MET A 41 29.81 -3.09 9.40
C MET A 41 29.36 -4.41 10.01
N PRO A 42 29.09 -4.48 11.33
CA PRO A 42 28.49 -5.65 11.95
C PRO A 42 27.09 -5.91 11.36
N PRO A 43 26.80 -7.12 10.84
CA PRO A 43 25.50 -7.39 10.26
C PRO A 43 24.38 -7.37 11.31
N SER A 44 23.26 -6.70 11.02
CA SER A 44 22.04 -6.76 11.81
C SER A 44 21.34 -8.13 11.69
N SER A 45 20.26 -8.32 12.43
CA SER A 45 19.40 -9.51 12.29
C SER A 45 18.42 -9.35 11.13
N PRO A 46 18.20 -10.39 10.32
CA PRO A 46 17.19 -10.34 9.26
C PRO A 46 15.77 -10.17 9.82
N PRO A 47 14.82 -9.54 9.09
CA PRO A 47 13.47 -9.23 9.56
C PRO A 47 12.54 -10.47 9.52
N VAL A 48 12.90 -11.56 10.20
CA VAL A 48 12.22 -12.87 10.12
C VAL A 48 10.74 -12.78 10.50
N THR A 49 10.42 -12.06 11.57
CA THR A 49 9.03 -11.92 12.04
C THR A 49 8.14 -11.29 10.97
N VAL A 50 8.60 -10.21 10.34
CA VAL A 50 7.86 -9.51 9.27
C VAL A 50 7.67 -10.42 8.07
N MET A 51 8.72 -11.17 7.68
CA MET A 51 8.64 -12.12 6.58
C MET A 51 7.60 -13.22 6.84
N LEU A 52 7.57 -13.79 8.04
CA LEU A 52 6.61 -14.83 8.40
C LEU A 52 5.17 -14.32 8.40
N ILE A 53 4.93 -13.06 8.82
CA ILE A 53 3.60 -12.45 8.74
C ILE A 53 3.19 -12.28 7.27
N ILE A 54 4.07 -11.73 6.44
CA ILE A 54 3.79 -11.57 5.00
C ILE A 54 3.46 -12.90 4.36
N LEU A 55 4.24 -13.95 4.64
CA LEU A 55 3.98 -15.30 4.11
C LEU A 55 2.60 -15.81 4.52
N ALA A 56 2.21 -15.67 5.78
CA ALA A 56 0.91 -16.12 6.28
C ALA A 56 -0.25 -15.35 5.63
N VAL A 57 -0.15 -14.01 5.57
CA VAL A 57 -1.17 -13.14 4.96
C VAL A 57 -1.30 -13.40 3.46
N VAL A 58 -0.18 -13.47 2.74
CA VAL A 58 -0.15 -13.75 1.30
C VAL A 58 -0.74 -15.11 0.99
N THR A 59 -0.43 -16.13 1.79
CA THR A 59 -1.00 -17.47 1.62
C THR A 59 -2.53 -17.45 1.75
N CYS A 60 -3.07 -16.82 2.80
CA CYS A 60 -4.52 -16.71 2.99
C CYS A 60 -5.20 -15.94 1.85
N ALA A 61 -4.67 -14.77 1.48
CA ALA A 61 -5.20 -13.94 0.41
C ALA A 61 -5.12 -14.63 -0.97
N SER A 62 -4.08 -15.44 -1.21
CA SER A 62 -3.93 -16.21 -2.45
C SER A 62 -4.91 -17.38 -2.54
N ILE A 63 -5.24 -18.01 -1.41
CA ILE A 63 -6.30 -19.02 -1.34
C ILE A 63 -7.66 -18.37 -1.61
N LEU A 64 -7.92 -17.17 -1.05
CA LEU A 64 -9.10 -16.37 -1.37
C LEU A 64 -9.21 -16.08 -2.88
N GLU A 65 -8.09 -15.68 -3.52
CA GLU A 65 -8.03 -15.44 -4.97
C GLU A 65 -8.34 -16.73 -5.75
N ALA A 66 -7.68 -17.82 -5.44
CA ALA A 66 -7.87 -19.12 -6.10
C ALA A 66 -9.31 -19.67 -5.94
N ALA A 67 -9.96 -19.38 -4.79
CA ALA A 67 -11.37 -19.70 -4.54
C ALA A 67 -12.37 -18.82 -5.34
N GLY A 68 -11.88 -17.85 -6.12
CA GLY A 68 -12.72 -16.90 -6.87
C GLY A 68 -13.20 -15.70 -6.05
N GLY A 69 -12.75 -15.57 -4.80
CA GLY A 69 -13.19 -14.50 -3.88
C GLY A 69 -12.84 -13.11 -4.40
N LEU A 70 -11.66 -12.93 -5.00
CA LEU A 70 -11.26 -11.63 -5.58
C LEU A 70 -12.21 -11.22 -6.72
N LYS A 71 -12.63 -12.15 -7.58
CA LYS A 71 -13.62 -11.89 -8.64
C LYS A 71 -14.98 -11.52 -8.06
N TYR A 72 -15.40 -12.18 -6.99
CA TYR A 72 -16.67 -11.85 -6.31
C TYR A 72 -16.61 -10.44 -5.69
N MET A 73 -15.52 -10.07 -5.06
CA MET A 73 -15.32 -8.70 -4.56
C MET A 73 -15.37 -7.67 -5.70
N LEU A 74 -14.77 -7.99 -6.85
CA LEU A 74 -14.81 -7.13 -8.04
C LEU A 74 -16.25 -6.93 -8.55
N GLN A 75 -17.08 -7.99 -8.58
CA GLN A 75 -18.49 -7.86 -8.96
C GLN A 75 -19.29 -6.98 -8.00
N ILE A 76 -19.04 -7.09 -6.69
CA ILE A 76 -19.67 -6.21 -5.70
C ILE A 76 -19.25 -4.75 -5.96
N ALA A 77 -17.98 -4.52 -6.17
CA ALA A 77 -17.42 -3.19 -6.48
C ALA A 77 -18.06 -2.60 -7.75
N GLU A 78 -18.14 -3.39 -8.81
CA GLU A 78 -18.78 -2.96 -10.07
C GLU A 78 -20.26 -2.62 -9.90
N ARG A 79 -21.04 -3.45 -9.20
CA ARG A 79 -22.45 -3.15 -8.89
C ARG A 79 -22.60 -1.81 -8.15
N LEU A 80 -21.71 -1.55 -7.21
CA LEU A 80 -21.72 -0.28 -6.44
C LEU A 80 -21.44 0.93 -7.34
N LEU A 81 -20.46 0.83 -8.23
CA LEU A 81 -20.12 1.88 -9.20
C LEU A 81 -21.27 2.14 -10.18
N ARG A 82 -21.88 1.09 -10.73
CA ARG A 82 -22.99 1.20 -11.69
C ARG A 82 -24.31 1.65 -11.06
N LYS A 83 -24.47 1.50 -9.73
CA LYS A 83 -25.66 1.99 -9.01
C LYS A 83 -25.73 3.53 -8.98
N ASN A 84 -24.58 4.21 -8.90
CA ASN A 84 -24.48 5.67 -8.84
C ASN A 84 -23.44 6.23 -9.82
N PRO A 85 -23.61 6.02 -11.12
CA PRO A 85 -22.57 6.29 -12.11
C PRO A 85 -22.18 7.76 -12.21
N LYS A 86 -23.12 8.71 -11.97
CA LYS A 86 -22.86 10.15 -11.93
C LYS A 86 -21.91 10.57 -10.79
N ARG A 87 -21.77 9.73 -9.76
CA ARG A 87 -20.89 9.97 -8.61
C ARG A 87 -19.63 9.11 -8.67
N VAL A 88 -19.31 8.53 -9.81
CA VAL A 88 -18.17 7.62 -9.96
C VAL A 88 -16.85 8.25 -9.50
N THR A 89 -16.63 9.54 -9.74
CA THR A 89 -15.42 10.26 -9.29
C THR A 89 -15.26 10.26 -7.77
N LEU A 90 -16.37 10.30 -7.03
CA LEU A 90 -16.36 10.23 -5.57
C LEU A 90 -16.33 8.78 -5.08
N VAL A 91 -17.12 7.89 -5.68
CA VAL A 91 -17.33 6.53 -5.18
C VAL A 91 -16.16 5.60 -5.51
N ALA A 92 -15.59 5.72 -6.72
CA ALA A 92 -14.55 4.80 -7.18
C ALA A 92 -13.28 4.79 -6.30
N PRO A 93 -12.75 5.93 -5.83
CA PRO A 93 -11.62 5.92 -4.90
C PRO A 93 -11.89 5.17 -3.60
N PHE A 94 -13.09 5.29 -3.02
CA PHE A 94 -13.44 4.56 -1.79
C PHE A 94 -13.64 3.07 -2.04
N VAL A 95 -14.13 2.69 -3.21
CA VAL A 95 -14.26 1.27 -3.60
C VAL A 95 -12.88 0.64 -3.74
N THR A 96 -11.95 1.30 -4.44
CA THR A 96 -10.58 0.79 -4.58
C THR A 96 -9.83 0.80 -3.25
N TYR A 97 -10.04 1.83 -2.42
CA TYR A 97 -9.54 1.87 -1.05
C TYR A 97 -10.00 0.65 -0.25
N ALA A 98 -11.32 0.38 -0.23
CA ALA A 98 -11.88 -0.76 0.51
C ALA A 98 -11.33 -2.10 0.03
N MET A 99 -11.19 -2.30 -1.29
CA MET A 99 -10.59 -3.52 -1.84
C MET A 99 -9.13 -3.68 -1.37
N THR A 100 -8.33 -2.64 -1.44
CA THR A 100 -6.94 -2.67 -0.97
C THR A 100 -6.83 -2.85 0.54
N PHE A 101 -7.67 -2.17 1.31
CA PHE A 101 -7.74 -2.33 2.77
C PHE A 101 -7.96 -3.80 3.16
N MET A 102 -8.90 -4.48 2.49
CA MET A 102 -9.20 -5.89 2.75
C MET A 102 -8.07 -6.83 2.32
N LEU A 103 -7.39 -6.55 1.20
CA LEU A 103 -6.37 -7.44 0.63
C LEU A 103 -4.95 -7.17 1.15
N GLY A 104 -4.70 -6.01 1.76
CA GLY A 104 -3.36 -5.59 2.20
C GLY A 104 -2.42 -5.17 1.06
N THR A 105 -2.89 -5.13 -0.18
CA THR A 105 -2.11 -4.84 -1.37
C THR A 105 -2.91 -4.07 -2.42
N GLY A 106 -2.29 -3.10 -3.09
CA GLY A 106 -2.91 -2.26 -4.11
C GLY A 106 -3.20 -2.95 -5.46
N HIS A 107 -2.91 -4.23 -5.60
CA HIS A 107 -3.01 -4.92 -6.91
C HIS A 107 -4.45 -5.11 -7.40
N ALA A 108 -5.44 -5.08 -6.52
CA ALA A 108 -6.86 -5.14 -6.88
C ALA A 108 -7.28 -4.03 -7.86
N VAL A 109 -6.57 -2.91 -7.88
CA VAL A 109 -6.85 -1.77 -8.76
C VAL A 109 -6.78 -2.14 -10.25
N TYR A 110 -5.88 -3.05 -10.64
CA TYR A 110 -5.75 -3.46 -12.04
C TYR A 110 -7.03 -4.08 -12.61
N SER A 111 -7.75 -4.84 -11.80
CA SER A 111 -8.99 -5.49 -12.23
C SER A 111 -10.19 -4.54 -12.33
N ILE A 112 -10.24 -3.52 -11.47
CA ILE A 112 -11.39 -2.60 -11.41
C ILE A 112 -11.20 -1.35 -12.28
N MET A 113 -9.97 -1.00 -12.62
CA MET A 113 -9.67 0.24 -13.34
C MET A 113 -10.35 0.34 -14.71
N PRO A 114 -10.39 -0.72 -15.56
CA PRO A 114 -11.13 -0.68 -16.81
C PRO A 114 -12.63 -0.43 -16.62
N ILE A 115 -13.21 -0.98 -15.53
CA ILE A 115 -14.63 -0.81 -15.19
C ILE A 115 -14.90 0.65 -14.78
N ILE A 116 -14.02 1.25 -14.00
CA ILE A 116 -14.14 2.67 -13.60
C ILE A 116 -14.12 3.57 -14.83
N GLY A 117 -13.20 3.31 -15.78
CA GLY A 117 -13.10 4.04 -17.04
C GLY A 117 -14.38 3.90 -17.89
N ASP A 118 -14.89 2.67 -18.04
CA ASP A 118 -16.13 2.38 -18.76
C ASP A 118 -17.35 3.11 -18.17
N VAL A 119 -17.51 3.03 -16.83
CA VAL A 119 -18.60 3.72 -16.14
C VAL A 119 -18.49 5.23 -16.29
N ALA A 120 -17.28 5.80 -16.20
CA ALA A 120 -17.07 7.24 -16.36
C ALA A 120 -17.43 7.70 -17.79
N LEU A 121 -16.87 7.04 -18.82
CA LEU A 121 -17.11 7.41 -20.22
C LEU A 121 -18.58 7.32 -20.62
N LYS A 122 -19.26 6.24 -20.25
CA LYS A 122 -20.70 6.04 -20.56
C LYS A 122 -21.61 7.09 -19.91
N ASN A 123 -21.12 7.78 -18.90
CA ASN A 123 -21.86 8.86 -18.21
C ASN A 123 -21.31 10.26 -18.50
N GLY A 124 -20.48 10.41 -19.53
CA GLY A 124 -19.91 11.71 -19.94
C GLY A 124 -18.93 12.31 -18.95
N ILE A 125 -18.42 11.49 -18.00
CA ILE A 125 -17.46 11.96 -17.01
C ILE A 125 -16.03 11.71 -17.54
N ARG A 126 -15.15 12.70 -17.41
CA ARG A 126 -13.73 12.58 -17.76
C ARG A 126 -13.07 11.44 -16.96
N PRO A 127 -12.60 10.35 -17.61
CA PRO A 127 -12.04 9.18 -16.92
C PRO A 127 -10.84 9.50 -16.02
N GLU A 128 -10.01 10.48 -16.39
CA GLU A 128 -8.89 10.95 -15.55
C GLU A 128 -9.32 11.19 -14.10
N ARG A 129 -10.52 11.75 -13.88
CA ARG A 129 -11.01 12.11 -12.54
C ARG A 129 -11.14 10.91 -11.61
N PRO A 130 -11.98 9.90 -11.91
CA PRO A 130 -12.12 8.73 -11.05
C PRO A 130 -10.94 7.77 -11.14
N MET A 131 -10.31 7.60 -12.30
CA MET A 131 -9.26 6.61 -12.49
C MET A 131 -7.98 6.99 -11.76
N ALA A 132 -7.49 8.23 -11.92
CA ALA A 132 -6.29 8.67 -11.23
C ALA A 132 -6.50 8.70 -9.70
N ALA A 133 -7.67 9.19 -9.24
CA ALA A 133 -8.02 9.16 -7.82
C ALA A 133 -8.11 7.74 -7.26
N SER A 134 -8.60 6.78 -8.04
CA SER A 134 -8.68 5.37 -7.64
C SER A 134 -7.30 4.71 -7.57
N SER A 135 -6.36 5.07 -8.47
CA SER A 135 -4.98 4.61 -8.38
C SER A 135 -4.36 5.07 -7.05
N VAL A 136 -4.44 6.36 -6.76
CA VAL A 136 -3.91 6.92 -5.49
C VAL A 136 -4.59 6.31 -4.28
N ALA A 137 -5.93 6.17 -4.28
CA ALA A 137 -6.68 5.58 -3.19
C ALA A 137 -6.29 4.13 -2.90
N SER A 138 -6.03 3.34 -3.95
CA SER A 138 -5.58 1.96 -3.80
C SER A 138 -4.22 1.86 -3.12
N GLN A 139 -3.35 2.82 -3.31
CA GLN A 139 -2.03 2.80 -2.72
C GLN A 139 -2.02 3.37 -1.29
N ILE A 140 -2.70 4.48 -1.04
CA ILE A 140 -2.76 5.05 0.32
C ILE A 140 -3.46 4.10 1.31
N ALA A 141 -4.42 3.29 0.86
CA ALA A 141 -5.11 2.29 1.68
C ALA A 141 -4.18 1.21 2.25
N ILE A 142 -3.01 0.99 1.66
CA ILE A 142 -2.00 0.06 2.17
C ILE A 142 -1.55 0.48 3.57
N THR A 143 -1.38 1.79 3.83
CA THR A 143 -0.98 2.31 5.16
C THR A 143 -2.06 2.18 6.22
N ALA A 144 -3.28 1.85 5.83
CA ALA A 144 -4.41 1.64 6.74
C ALA A 144 -4.82 0.16 6.87
N SER A 145 -4.27 -0.74 6.04
CA SER A 145 -4.68 -2.14 6.04
C SER A 145 -3.99 -2.94 7.16
N PRO A 146 -4.74 -3.65 8.01
CA PRO A 146 -4.17 -4.50 9.05
C PRO A 146 -3.35 -5.67 8.50
N LEU A 147 -3.49 -5.97 7.20
CA LEU A 147 -2.80 -7.06 6.51
C LEU A 147 -1.57 -6.58 5.72
N SER A 148 -1.35 -5.28 5.63
CA SER A 148 -0.23 -4.74 4.86
C SER A 148 1.10 -4.93 5.57
N ALA A 149 2.14 -5.19 4.80
CA ALA A 149 3.49 -5.32 5.32
C ALA A 149 3.99 -4.05 6.04
N ALA A 150 3.58 -2.87 5.58
CA ALA A 150 3.94 -1.60 6.20
C ALA A 150 3.34 -1.46 7.61
N VAL A 151 2.02 -1.68 7.77
CA VAL A 151 1.35 -1.62 9.08
C VAL A 151 1.89 -2.67 10.04
N VAL A 152 2.11 -3.88 9.54
CA VAL A 152 2.68 -4.98 10.32
C VAL A 152 4.09 -4.63 10.81
N TYR A 153 4.90 -4.00 9.99
CA TYR A 153 6.24 -3.58 10.37
C TYR A 153 6.18 -2.50 11.46
N TYR A 154 5.36 -1.45 11.28
CA TYR A 154 5.13 -0.43 12.31
C TYR A 154 4.68 -1.06 13.63
N LEU A 155 3.67 -1.93 13.60
CA LEU A 155 3.19 -2.64 14.77
C LEU A 155 4.32 -3.41 15.48
N THR A 156 5.11 -4.17 14.72
CA THR A 156 6.20 -4.99 15.28
C THR A 156 7.28 -4.15 15.95
N GLN A 157 7.68 -3.05 15.33
CA GLN A 157 8.73 -2.19 15.86
C GLN A 157 8.25 -1.36 17.06
N LEU A 158 7.08 -0.74 16.94
CA LEU A 158 6.58 0.17 17.99
C LEU A 158 6.10 -0.57 19.23
N SER A 159 5.49 -1.74 19.09
CA SER A 159 5.06 -2.57 20.24
C SER A 159 6.24 -3.13 21.06
N ASN A 160 7.44 -3.18 20.49
CA ASN A 160 8.65 -3.54 21.24
C ASN A 160 9.18 -2.40 22.12
N ILE A 161 8.86 -1.15 21.78
CA ILE A 161 9.32 0.05 22.49
C ILE A 161 8.27 0.49 23.51
N GLN A 162 7.00 0.54 23.11
CA GLN A 162 5.90 0.94 23.95
C GLN A 162 4.78 -0.11 23.87
N ALA A 163 4.54 -0.81 24.99
CA ALA A 163 3.64 -1.96 25.07
C ALA A 163 2.16 -1.58 24.77
N ASP A 164 1.78 -0.31 24.96
CA ASP A 164 0.41 0.17 24.75
C ASP A 164 0.08 0.40 23.27
N ILE A 165 1.09 0.41 22.37
CA ILE A 165 0.85 0.52 20.94
C ILE A 165 0.37 -0.81 20.39
N SER A 166 -0.90 -0.83 20.03
CA SER A 166 -1.59 -1.98 19.49
C SER A 166 -1.91 -1.79 18.00
N LEU A 167 -2.30 -2.89 17.33
CA LEU A 167 -2.82 -2.79 15.96
C LEU A 167 -4.01 -1.82 15.88
N ILE A 168 -4.85 -1.81 16.92
CA ILE A 168 -6.04 -0.97 16.97
C ILE A 168 -5.66 0.51 17.06
N SER A 169 -4.72 0.89 17.93
CA SER A 169 -4.27 2.28 18.03
C SER A 169 -3.71 2.78 16.71
N ILE A 170 -2.90 1.96 16.01
CA ILE A 170 -2.42 2.31 14.66
C ILE A 170 -3.58 2.49 13.68
N LEU A 171 -4.53 1.55 13.63
CA LEU A 171 -5.67 1.63 12.71
C LEU A 171 -6.64 2.77 13.05
N MET A 172 -6.83 3.11 14.32
CA MET A 172 -7.65 4.26 14.73
C MET A 172 -7.08 5.60 14.26
N VAL A 173 -5.80 5.67 14.00
CA VAL A 173 -5.14 6.83 13.40
C VAL A 173 -5.13 6.73 11.87
N THR A 174 -4.62 5.62 11.34
CA THR A 174 -4.34 5.51 9.90
C THR A 174 -5.60 5.37 9.05
N VAL A 175 -6.64 4.66 9.51
CA VAL A 175 -7.88 4.49 8.73
C VAL A 175 -8.62 5.82 8.55
N PRO A 176 -8.97 6.56 9.62
CA PRO A 176 -9.67 7.83 9.44
C PRO A 176 -8.83 8.86 8.69
N SER A 177 -7.51 8.92 8.93
CA SER A 177 -6.63 9.90 8.29
C SER A 177 -6.51 9.67 6.77
N THR A 178 -6.33 8.44 6.35
CA THR A 178 -6.23 8.10 4.92
C THR A 178 -7.57 8.15 4.20
N LEU A 179 -8.68 7.86 4.88
CA LEU A 179 -10.02 8.10 4.36
C LEU A 179 -10.29 9.61 4.18
N PHE A 180 -9.85 10.44 5.11
CA PHE A 180 -9.95 11.90 5.00
C PHE A 180 -9.12 12.42 3.82
N GLY A 181 -7.86 11.99 3.67
CA GLY A 181 -7.04 12.33 2.51
C GLY A 181 -7.66 11.87 1.19
N THR A 182 -8.24 10.66 1.17
CA THR A 182 -8.97 10.13 0.01
C THR A 182 -10.19 10.98 -0.33
N LEU A 183 -10.93 11.45 0.69
CA LEU A 183 -12.08 12.35 0.49
C LEU A 183 -11.65 13.68 -0.11
N LEU A 184 -10.61 14.33 0.45
CA LEU A 184 -10.10 15.60 -0.07
C LEU A 184 -9.67 15.48 -1.53
N MET A 185 -8.92 14.43 -1.84
CA MET A 185 -8.48 14.13 -3.20
C MET A 185 -9.65 13.88 -4.15
N ALA A 186 -10.65 13.11 -3.74
CA ALA A 186 -11.82 12.82 -4.57
C ALA A 186 -12.65 14.07 -4.86
N LEU A 187 -12.85 14.93 -3.86
CA LEU A 187 -13.54 16.22 -4.02
C LEU A 187 -12.78 17.16 -4.98
N TYR A 188 -11.47 17.24 -4.85
CA TYR A 188 -10.64 18.00 -5.78
C TYR A 188 -10.74 17.43 -7.22
N SER A 189 -10.71 16.10 -7.36
CA SER A 189 -10.79 15.43 -8.66
C SER A 189 -12.09 15.72 -9.42
N MET A 190 -13.20 15.95 -8.72
CA MET A 190 -14.50 16.26 -9.35
C MET A 190 -14.46 17.49 -10.27
N LYS A 191 -13.57 18.44 -9.97
CA LYS A 191 -13.44 19.70 -10.72
C LYS A 191 -12.20 19.73 -11.62
N ARG A 192 -11.46 18.63 -11.72
CA ARG A 192 -10.20 18.59 -12.44
C ARG A 192 -10.39 18.40 -13.94
N GLY A 193 -9.59 19.15 -14.71
CA GLY A 193 -9.61 19.09 -16.18
C GLY A 193 -10.89 19.64 -16.80
N LYS A 194 -10.90 19.75 -18.12
CA LYS A 194 -12.06 20.21 -18.90
C LYS A 194 -13.11 19.09 -18.97
N GLU A 195 -14.37 19.45 -19.15
CA GLU A 195 -15.39 18.48 -19.53
C GLU A 195 -15.04 17.83 -20.88
N LEU A 196 -15.48 16.58 -21.11
CA LEU A 196 -15.14 15.86 -22.34
C LEU A 196 -15.61 16.59 -23.61
N ALA A 197 -16.74 17.32 -23.54
CA ALA A 197 -17.26 18.12 -24.64
C ALA A 197 -16.34 19.31 -25.01
N ASP A 198 -15.65 19.87 -24.01
CA ASP A 198 -14.80 21.05 -24.14
C ASP A 198 -13.31 20.72 -24.30
N ASP A 199 -12.95 19.42 -24.24
CA ASP A 199 -11.57 18.96 -24.37
C ASP A 199 -11.22 18.75 -25.84
N SER A 200 -10.46 19.68 -26.41
CA SER A 200 -10.05 19.65 -27.81
C SER A 200 -9.22 18.42 -28.19
N GLU A 201 -8.39 17.88 -27.25
CA GLU A 201 -7.60 16.67 -27.51
C GLU A 201 -8.52 15.44 -27.60
N TYR A 202 -9.49 15.34 -26.68
CA TYR A 202 -10.47 14.27 -26.70
C TYR A 202 -11.38 14.34 -27.93
N GLN A 203 -11.85 15.52 -28.28
CA GLN A 203 -12.69 15.74 -29.47
C GLN A 203 -11.92 15.41 -30.77
N ALA A 204 -10.64 15.76 -30.86
CA ALA A 204 -9.80 15.39 -32.00
C ALA A 204 -9.63 13.88 -32.12
N ARG A 205 -9.48 13.15 -31.00
CA ARG A 205 -9.43 11.66 -30.99
C ARG A 205 -10.73 11.04 -31.47
N LEU A 206 -11.88 11.63 -31.17
CA LEU A 206 -13.17 11.13 -31.66
C LEU A 206 -13.35 11.30 -33.19
N GLN A 207 -12.56 12.15 -33.86
CA GLN A 207 -12.53 12.26 -35.32
C GLN A 207 -11.74 11.13 -35.98
N ASP A 208 -10.81 10.53 -35.26
CA ASP A 208 -10.02 9.38 -35.72
C ASP A 208 -10.88 8.10 -35.60
N PRO A 209 -11.09 7.36 -36.70
CA PRO A 209 -11.94 6.16 -36.70
C PRO A 209 -11.45 5.07 -35.71
N GLU A 210 -10.14 4.84 -35.60
CA GLU A 210 -9.57 3.82 -34.71
C GLU A 210 -9.78 4.18 -33.23
N TRP A 211 -9.51 5.46 -32.89
CA TRP A 211 -9.76 5.96 -31.54
C TRP A 211 -11.24 5.97 -31.17
N ARG A 212 -12.08 6.39 -32.12
CA ARG A 212 -13.53 6.42 -31.94
C ARG A 212 -14.08 5.01 -31.67
N GLU A 213 -13.67 4.02 -32.44
CA GLU A 213 -14.06 2.64 -32.22
C GLU A 213 -13.60 2.13 -30.85
N ARG A 214 -12.35 2.38 -30.49
CA ARG A 214 -11.79 2.01 -29.19
C ARG A 214 -12.52 2.67 -28.02
N ILE A 215 -12.88 3.96 -28.13
CA ILE A 215 -13.58 4.71 -27.09
C ILE A 215 -15.03 4.22 -26.93
N LEU A 216 -15.75 4.02 -28.04
CA LEU A 216 -17.18 3.74 -28.03
C LEU A 216 -17.52 2.25 -27.82
N ASN A 217 -16.69 1.34 -28.31
CA ASN A 217 -16.95 -0.09 -28.28
C ASN A 217 -16.32 -0.82 -27.09
N THR A 218 -15.47 -0.16 -26.30
CA THR A 218 -14.91 -0.78 -25.11
C THR A 218 -15.99 -0.91 -24.03
N THR A 219 -16.30 -2.14 -23.66
CA THR A 219 -17.17 -2.45 -22.53
C THR A 219 -16.42 -3.36 -21.58
N SER A 220 -16.18 -2.87 -20.37
CA SER A 220 -15.53 -3.65 -19.32
C SER A 220 -16.55 -4.01 -18.24
N THR A 221 -16.80 -5.31 -18.06
CA THR A 221 -17.71 -5.81 -17.03
C THR A 221 -17.26 -7.17 -16.51
N SER A 222 -17.40 -7.36 -15.21
CA SER A 222 -17.21 -8.65 -14.54
C SER A 222 -18.55 -9.34 -14.22
N LEU A 223 -19.68 -8.67 -14.45
CA LEU A 223 -21.00 -9.13 -14.04
C LEU A 223 -21.55 -10.29 -14.89
N ASN A 224 -20.97 -10.49 -16.07
CA ASN A 224 -21.39 -11.59 -16.97
C ASN A 224 -20.80 -12.95 -16.58
N GLU A 225 -19.85 -12.97 -15.65
CA GLU A 225 -19.24 -14.22 -15.17
C GLU A 225 -20.07 -14.77 -14.00
N GLU A 226 -20.59 -15.98 -14.15
CA GLU A 226 -21.26 -16.69 -13.07
C GLU A 226 -20.21 -17.27 -12.12
N LEU A 227 -20.24 -16.80 -10.88
CA LEU A 227 -19.29 -17.25 -9.86
C LEU A 227 -19.93 -18.33 -8.99
N PRO A 228 -19.17 -19.38 -8.62
CA PRO A 228 -19.65 -20.41 -7.73
C PRO A 228 -19.96 -19.84 -6.34
N ARG A 229 -20.85 -20.50 -5.60
CA ARG A 229 -21.17 -20.10 -4.20
C ARG A 229 -19.95 -20.13 -3.29
N SER A 230 -18.97 -20.95 -3.61
CA SER A 230 -17.68 -21.00 -2.91
C SER A 230 -16.95 -19.66 -2.90
N ALA A 231 -17.00 -18.87 -3.96
CA ALA A 231 -16.38 -17.55 -4.05
C ALA A 231 -16.95 -16.58 -3.00
N LYS A 232 -18.28 -16.59 -2.80
CA LYS A 232 -18.93 -15.79 -1.74
C LYS A 232 -18.51 -16.26 -0.35
N ASN A 233 -18.49 -17.58 -0.13
CA ASN A 233 -18.09 -18.16 1.16
C ASN A 233 -16.64 -17.84 1.49
N ALA A 234 -15.74 -17.86 0.50
CA ALA A 234 -14.34 -17.49 0.67
C ALA A 234 -14.20 -16.05 1.17
N VAL A 235 -14.93 -15.10 0.55
CA VAL A 235 -14.92 -13.69 0.98
C VAL A 235 -15.47 -13.54 2.39
N LEU A 236 -16.57 -14.22 2.72
CA LEU A 236 -17.16 -14.15 4.05
C LEU A 236 -16.19 -14.66 5.12
N LEU A 237 -15.58 -15.83 4.91
CA LEU A 237 -14.59 -16.41 5.83
C LEU A 237 -13.36 -15.50 5.98
N PHE A 238 -12.90 -14.91 4.88
CA PHE A 238 -11.79 -13.96 4.91
C PHE A 238 -12.12 -12.70 5.72
N LEU A 239 -13.31 -12.13 5.56
CA LEU A 239 -13.78 -11.00 6.38
C LEU A 239 -13.91 -11.37 7.86
N ILE A 240 -14.40 -12.57 8.16
CA ILE A 240 -14.45 -13.09 9.53
C ILE A 240 -13.03 -13.17 10.12
N SER A 241 -12.04 -13.61 9.35
CA SER A 241 -10.65 -13.66 9.82
C SER A 241 -10.11 -12.29 10.22
N ILE A 242 -10.38 -11.25 9.43
CA ILE A 242 -9.98 -9.88 9.74
C ILE A 242 -10.68 -9.39 11.01
N LEU A 243 -11.99 -9.59 11.11
CA LEU A 243 -12.76 -9.20 12.28
C LEU A 243 -12.30 -9.92 13.55
N MET A 244 -11.94 -11.20 13.44
CA MET A 244 -11.39 -11.97 14.57
C MET A 244 -10.01 -11.46 14.99
N ILE A 245 -9.12 -11.13 14.05
CA ILE A 245 -7.82 -10.53 14.37
C ILE A 245 -8.00 -9.21 15.11
N VAL A 246 -8.89 -8.34 14.60
CA VAL A 246 -9.20 -7.06 15.25
C VAL A 246 -9.84 -7.29 16.61
N GLY A 247 -10.80 -8.22 16.73
CA GLY A 247 -11.44 -8.57 18.01
C GLY A 247 -10.45 -9.10 19.06
N ILE A 248 -9.54 -9.99 18.66
CA ILE A 248 -8.48 -10.51 19.54
C ILE A 248 -7.50 -9.38 19.94
N ALA A 249 -7.23 -8.43 19.04
CA ALA A 249 -6.40 -7.28 19.38
C ALA A 249 -7.00 -6.41 20.48
N MET A 250 -8.35 -6.31 20.54
CA MET A 250 -9.08 -5.56 21.56
C MET A 250 -9.12 -6.26 22.94
N MET A 251 -8.80 -7.56 23.00
CA MET A 251 -8.96 -8.38 24.22
C MET A 251 -7.60 -9.02 24.62
N PRO A 252 -6.72 -8.28 25.32
CA PRO A 252 -5.41 -8.81 25.74
C PRO A 252 -5.51 -10.07 26.58
N GLU A 253 -6.57 -10.23 27.34
CA GLU A 253 -6.81 -11.38 28.24
C GLU A 253 -6.91 -12.69 27.44
N ILE A 254 -7.53 -12.68 26.25
CA ILE A 254 -7.65 -13.88 25.39
C ILE A 254 -6.29 -14.31 24.84
N ARG A 255 -5.33 -13.39 24.77
CA ARG A 255 -3.97 -13.67 24.29
C ARG A 255 -3.04 -14.21 25.36
N THR A 256 -3.46 -14.17 26.62
CA THR A 256 -2.68 -14.70 27.75
C THR A 256 -3.07 -16.15 27.96
N ILE A 257 -2.13 -17.08 27.70
CA ILE A 257 -2.38 -18.53 27.77
C ILE A 257 -1.56 -19.15 28.90
N GLY A 258 -2.23 -19.92 29.74
CA GLY A 258 -1.62 -20.57 30.91
C GLY A 258 -1.14 -19.55 31.94
N ASP A 259 -0.03 -19.88 32.60
CA ASP A 259 0.59 -19.01 33.61
C ASP A 259 1.54 -17.96 33.03
N SER A 260 1.42 -17.65 31.72
CA SER A 260 2.26 -16.68 31.04
C SER A 260 1.99 -15.28 31.56
N ALA A 261 3.04 -14.56 32.00
CA ALA A 261 2.92 -13.18 32.45
C ALA A 261 2.69 -12.17 31.33
N LYS A 262 2.86 -12.58 30.06
CA LYS A 262 2.75 -11.71 28.88
C LYS A 262 1.79 -12.27 27.84
N PRO A 263 0.92 -11.44 27.25
CA PRO A 263 0.05 -11.85 26.15
C PRO A 263 0.87 -12.23 24.91
N ILE A 264 0.35 -13.16 24.10
CA ILE A 264 0.91 -13.50 22.79
C ILE A 264 0.95 -12.22 21.94
N SER A 265 2.07 -11.97 21.27
CA SER A 265 2.22 -10.80 20.42
C SER A 265 1.24 -10.82 19.24
N MET A 266 0.78 -9.64 18.81
CA MET A 266 -0.13 -9.53 17.65
C MET A 266 0.49 -10.08 16.37
N SER A 267 1.81 -9.99 16.23
CA SER A 267 2.54 -10.57 15.09
C SER A 267 2.32 -12.09 15.00
N VAL A 268 2.38 -12.80 16.11
CA VAL A 268 2.12 -14.27 16.17
C VAL A 268 0.63 -14.54 15.93
N ILE A 269 -0.28 -13.76 16.52
CA ILE A 269 -1.72 -13.91 16.31
C ILE A 269 -2.09 -13.77 14.83
N ILE A 270 -1.58 -12.74 14.14
CA ILE A 270 -1.82 -12.54 12.71
C ILE A 270 -1.32 -13.77 11.91
N GLN A 271 -0.13 -14.27 12.19
CA GLN A 271 0.41 -15.47 11.52
C GLN A 271 -0.50 -16.67 11.70
N MET A 272 -0.87 -16.98 12.95
CA MET A 272 -1.73 -18.12 13.28
C MET A 272 -3.11 -18.02 12.64
N MET A 273 -3.75 -16.85 12.75
CA MET A 273 -5.11 -16.63 12.24
C MET A 273 -5.14 -16.66 10.71
N MET A 274 -4.17 -16.06 10.03
CA MET A 274 -4.11 -16.08 8.57
C MET A 274 -3.87 -17.50 8.05
N LEU A 275 -2.99 -18.29 8.64
CA LEU A 275 -2.79 -19.69 8.26
C LEU A 275 -4.03 -20.54 8.56
N CYS A 276 -4.65 -20.37 9.72
CA CYS A 276 -5.86 -21.07 10.09
C CYS A 276 -6.99 -20.79 9.10
N PHE A 277 -7.30 -19.51 8.83
CA PHE A 277 -8.38 -19.15 7.91
C PHE A 277 -8.04 -19.45 6.45
N GLY A 278 -6.78 -19.41 6.06
CA GLY A 278 -6.34 -19.96 4.77
C GLY A 278 -6.74 -21.44 4.65
N GLY A 279 -6.46 -22.25 5.67
CA GLY A 279 -6.89 -23.65 5.73
C GLY A 279 -8.41 -23.83 5.73
N VAL A 280 -9.13 -23.03 6.52
CA VAL A 280 -10.61 -23.07 6.56
C VAL A 280 -11.21 -22.71 5.19
N ILE A 281 -10.73 -21.66 4.53
CA ILE A 281 -11.19 -21.28 3.18
C ILE A 281 -10.90 -22.42 2.20
N LEU A 282 -9.67 -22.93 2.19
CA LEU A 282 -9.25 -24.01 1.29
C LEU A 282 -10.16 -25.25 1.41
N LEU A 283 -10.46 -25.69 2.63
CA LEU A 283 -11.31 -26.84 2.90
C LEU A 283 -12.77 -26.55 2.56
N ALA A 284 -13.30 -25.39 2.97
CA ALA A 284 -14.70 -25.03 2.76
C ALA A 284 -15.04 -24.77 1.29
N THR A 285 -14.08 -24.34 0.50
CA THR A 285 -14.27 -24.04 -0.93
C THR A 285 -13.74 -25.14 -1.85
N GLN A 286 -13.09 -26.17 -1.30
CA GLN A 286 -12.43 -27.23 -2.07
C GLN A 286 -11.45 -26.69 -3.12
N THR A 287 -10.78 -25.58 -2.79
CA THR A 287 -9.79 -24.95 -3.66
C THR A 287 -8.59 -25.87 -3.87
N VAL A 288 -8.13 -26.00 -5.10
CA VAL A 288 -6.98 -26.85 -5.45
C VAL A 288 -5.68 -26.17 -5.01
N PRO A 289 -4.91 -26.74 -4.05
CA PRO A 289 -3.73 -26.06 -3.49
C PRO A 289 -2.64 -25.71 -4.51
N ARG A 290 -2.46 -26.54 -5.54
CA ARG A 290 -1.44 -26.32 -6.59
C ARG A 290 -1.72 -25.08 -7.44
N ASP A 291 -2.95 -24.58 -7.47
CA ASP A 291 -3.32 -23.42 -8.27
C ASP A 291 -3.03 -22.10 -7.53
N VAL A 292 -2.93 -22.14 -6.19
CA VAL A 292 -2.67 -20.99 -5.33
C VAL A 292 -1.39 -20.24 -5.71
N PRO A 293 -0.23 -20.89 -5.95
CA PRO A 293 1.00 -20.19 -6.32
C PRO A 293 0.95 -19.53 -7.72
N ASN A 294 -0.03 -19.87 -8.53
CA ASN A 294 -0.20 -19.31 -9.88
C ASN A 294 -0.89 -17.96 -9.87
N GLY A 295 -1.57 -17.60 -8.77
CA GLY A 295 -2.31 -16.36 -8.59
C GLY A 295 -1.42 -15.12 -8.60
N VAL A 296 -2.02 -13.97 -8.90
CA VAL A 296 -1.35 -12.67 -8.91
C VAL A 296 -1.00 -12.25 -7.49
N VAL A 297 -1.88 -12.52 -6.53
CA VAL A 297 -1.69 -12.18 -5.10
C VAL A 297 -0.47 -12.92 -4.54
N PHE A 298 -0.34 -14.22 -4.85
CA PHE A 298 0.82 -14.99 -4.38
C PHE A 298 2.13 -14.48 -4.96
N LYS A 299 2.18 -14.29 -6.29
CA LYS A 299 3.39 -13.82 -6.98
C LYS A 299 3.84 -12.45 -6.48
N SER A 300 2.90 -11.51 -6.35
CA SER A 300 3.21 -10.16 -5.87
C SER A 300 3.58 -10.14 -4.38
N GLY A 301 2.93 -10.96 -3.57
CA GLY A 301 3.26 -11.11 -2.15
C GLY A 301 4.65 -11.69 -1.92
N MET A 302 5.04 -12.71 -2.69
CA MET A 302 6.40 -13.28 -2.63
C MET A 302 7.47 -12.28 -3.10
N VAL A 303 7.16 -11.49 -4.14
CA VAL A 303 8.04 -10.39 -4.57
C VAL A 303 8.23 -9.39 -3.43
N ALA A 304 7.16 -9.00 -2.75
CA ALA A 304 7.24 -8.08 -1.61
C ALA A 304 8.06 -8.66 -0.45
N ALA A 305 7.86 -9.94 -0.11
CA ALA A 305 8.61 -10.61 0.96
C ALA A 305 10.12 -10.63 0.66
N ILE A 306 10.52 -10.98 -0.57
CA ILE A 306 11.93 -11.01 -0.97
C ILE A 306 12.53 -9.60 -0.98
N ALA A 307 11.78 -8.61 -1.49
CA ALA A 307 12.23 -7.22 -1.50
C ALA A 307 12.49 -6.71 -0.08
N ILE A 308 11.53 -6.92 0.84
CA ILE A 308 11.65 -6.49 2.23
C ILE A 308 12.81 -7.19 2.92
N PHE A 309 12.99 -8.49 2.67
CA PHE A 309 14.09 -9.25 3.26
C PHE A 309 15.45 -8.60 2.98
N GLY A 310 15.77 -8.35 1.71
CA GLY A 310 17.06 -7.77 1.34
C GLY A 310 17.21 -6.31 1.80
N ILE A 311 16.18 -5.48 1.55
CA ILE A 311 16.22 -4.05 1.91
C ILE A 311 16.36 -3.87 3.41
N ALA A 312 15.50 -4.55 4.19
CA ALA A 312 15.50 -4.39 5.63
C ALA A 312 16.85 -4.78 6.22
N TRP A 313 17.37 -5.92 5.82
CA TRP A 313 18.64 -6.40 6.35
C TRP A 313 19.81 -5.47 6.02
N MET A 314 19.93 -5.03 4.77
CA MET A 314 20.95 -4.04 4.37
C MET A 314 20.78 -2.72 5.13
N SER A 315 19.56 -2.15 5.11
CA SER A 315 19.31 -0.85 5.74
C SER A 315 19.52 -0.87 7.26
N ASP A 316 19.02 -1.91 7.95
CA ASP A 316 19.21 -2.05 9.40
C ASP A 316 20.69 -2.21 9.75
N THR A 317 21.47 -2.94 8.94
CA THR A 317 22.91 -3.07 9.10
C THR A 317 23.59 -1.71 9.02
N TYR A 318 23.29 -0.93 7.98
CA TYR A 318 23.83 0.41 7.82
C TYR A 318 23.44 1.35 8.98
N PHE A 319 22.15 1.44 9.31
CA PHE A 319 21.66 2.39 10.29
C PHE A 319 22.15 2.08 11.71
N GLN A 320 22.18 0.82 12.12
CA GLN A 320 22.76 0.46 13.43
C GLN A 320 24.23 0.86 13.56
N TYR A 321 24.98 0.77 12.47
CA TYR A 321 26.39 1.21 12.44
C TYR A 321 26.53 2.74 12.40
N ALA A 322 25.72 3.41 11.59
CA ALA A 322 25.87 4.83 11.26
C ALA A 322 25.27 5.78 12.30
N MET A 323 24.16 5.40 12.96
CA MET A 323 23.41 6.29 13.85
C MET A 323 24.23 6.93 14.98
N PRO A 324 25.17 6.24 15.68
CA PRO A 324 25.96 6.88 16.69
C PRO A 324 26.80 8.08 16.18
N GLN A 325 27.04 8.12 14.87
CA GLN A 325 27.88 9.14 14.21
C GLN A 325 27.05 10.30 13.62
N PHE A 326 25.74 10.09 13.36
CA PHE A 326 24.84 11.13 12.81
C PHE A 326 24.24 12.07 13.87
N LYS A 327 24.49 11.81 15.16
CA LYS A 327 23.75 12.38 16.30
C LYS A 327 23.70 13.91 16.43
N THR A 328 24.56 14.71 15.80
CA THR A 328 24.65 16.14 16.16
C THR A 328 23.87 17.10 15.25
N GLY A 329 23.76 16.86 13.98
CA GLY A 329 23.11 17.84 13.06
C GLY A 329 21.67 17.49 12.65
N ILE A 330 21.42 16.20 12.36
CA ILE A 330 20.09 15.76 11.93
C ILE A 330 19.12 15.68 13.11
N VAL A 331 19.63 15.24 14.27
CA VAL A 331 18.85 15.17 15.53
C VAL A 331 18.35 16.57 15.92
N GLU A 332 19.17 17.60 15.85
CA GLU A 332 18.77 18.97 16.20
C GLU A 332 17.70 19.51 15.22
N MET A 333 17.84 19.23 13.92
CA MET A 333 16.85 19.67 12.92
C MET A 333 15.50 18.95 13.12
N VAL A 334 15.53 17.65 13.32
CA VAL A 334 14.30 16.84 13.51
C VAL A 334 13.67 17.10 14.87
N ALA A 335 14.47 17.31 15.92
CA ALA A 335 13.97 17.69 17.24
C ALA A 335 13.30 19.07 17.22
N THR A 336 13.85 20.03 16.44
CA THR A 336 13.26 21.36 16.30
C THR A 336 12.01 21.36 15.40
N TYR A 337 12.03 20.57 14.34
CA TYR A 337 10.96 20.48 13.34
C TYR A 337 10.58 19.02 13.01
N PRO A 338 9.90 18.30 13.90
CA PRO A 338 9.60 16.86 13.74
C PRO A 338 8.87 16.52 12.44
N TRP A 339 8.04 17.42 11.92
CA TRP A 339 7.34 17.27 10.65
C TRP A 339 8.27 17.11 9.43
N THR A 340 9.52 17.55 9.53
CA THR A 340 10.52 17.37 8.46
C THR A 340 10.80 15.91 8.17
N PHE A 341 10.57 15.03 9.15
CA PHE A 341 10.68 13.61 8.96
C PHE A 341 9.63 13.03 8.00
N ALA A 342 8.43 13.63 7.97
CA ALA A 342 7.42 13.27 6.96
C ALA A 342 7.91 13.57 5.54
N LEU A 343 8.63 14.66 5.34
CA LEU A 343 9.23 14.99 4.03
C LEU A 343 10.35 13.99 3.68
N ALA A 344 11.16 13.59 4.65
CA ALA A 344 12.18 12.56 4.44
C ALA A 344 11.56 11.20 4.04
N LEU A 345 10.52 10.76 4.76
CA LEU A 345 9.73 9.57 4.40
C LEU A 345 9.21 9.66 2.96
N PHE A 346 8.63 10.81 2.60
CA PHE A 346 8.09 11.04 1.26
C PHE A 346 9.17 10.94 0.18
N ILE A 347 10.31 11.63 0.35
CA ILE A 347 11.42 11.62 -0.61
C ILE A 347 12.00 10.22 -0.79
N VAL A 348 12.23 9.50 0.32
CA VAL A 348 12.74 8.12 0.26
C VAL A 348 11.73 7.23 -0.47
N SER A 349 10.44 7.38 -0.21
CA SER A 349 9.38 6.63 -0.88
C SER A 349 9.34 6.86 -2.39
N VAL A 350 9.60 8.10 -2.86
CA VAL A 350 9.72 8.40 -4.31
C VAL A 350 10.81 7.58 -4.97
N VAL A 351 11.93 7.35 -4.27
CA VAL A 351 13.08 6.62 -4.81
C VAL A 351 12.86 5.11 -4.74
N VAL A 352 12.34 4.63 -3.62
CA VAL A 352 12.24 3.19 -3.30
C VAL A 352 11.03 2.53 -3.98
N ASN A 353 9.99 3.30 -4.32
CA ASN A 353 8.75 2.79 -4.94
C ASN A 353 8.04 1.68 -4.13
N SER A 354 8.17 1.70 -2.80
CA SER A 354 7.56 0.70 -1.92
C SER A 354 7.31 1.27 -0.53
N GLN A 355 6.06 1.24 -0.08
CA GLN A 355 5.68 1.72 1.25
C GLN A 355 6.31 0.88 2.36
N ALA A 356 6.23 -0.45 2.21
CA ALA A 356 6.80 -1.34 3.20
C ALA A 356 8.32 -1.20 3.30
N ALA A 357 9.01 -1.09 2.16
CA ALA A 357 10.45 -0.86 2.14
C ALA A 357 10.83 0.50 2.75
N THR A 358 10.07 1.56 2.43
CA THR A 358 10.27 2.89 3.03
C THR A 358 10.06 2.85 4.55
N ALA A 359 9.01 2.15 5.00
CA ALA A 359 8.74 1.97 6.42
C ALA A 359 9.90 1.26 7.13
N VAL A 360 10.38 0.17 6.53
CA VAL A 360 11.49 -0.64 7.05
C VAL A 360 12.78 0.16 7.16
N MET A 361 13.06 1.01 6.16
CA MET A 361 14.26 1.85 6.17
C MET A 361 14.18 3.01 7.16
N MET A 362 13.02 3.65 7.23
CA MET A 362 12.93 4.97 7.87
C MET A 362 12.40 4.92 9.30
N LEU A 363 11.57 3.91 9.65
CA LEU A 363 11.03 3.84 11.01
C LEU A 363 12.12 3.68 12.08
N PRO A 364 13.13 2.79 11.91
CA PRO A 364 14.26 2.72 12.85
C PRO A 364 14.99 4.05 12.99
N VAL A 365 15.19 4.76 11.87
CA VAL A 365 15.82 6.10 11.88
C VAL A 365 15.02 7.09 12.74
N GLY A 366 13.69 7.13 12.56
CA GLY A 366 12.82 8.00 13.34
C GLY A 366 12.90 7.70 14.84
N LEU A 367 12.91 6.42 15.21
CA LEU A 367 13.03 5.95 16.58
C LEU A 367 14.39 6.31 17.21
N GLU A 368 15.47 6.12 16.47
CA GLU A 368 16.83 6.48 16.91
C GLU A 368 17.03 8.00 17.04
N LEU A 369 16.30 8.79 16.24
CA LEU A 369 16.25 10.24 16.37
C LEU A 369 15.42 10.70 17.58
N GLY A 370 14.77 9.77 18.30
CA GLY A 370 13.94 10.06 19.46
C GLY A 370 12.57 10.62 19.12
N LEU A 371 12.06 10.35 17.90
CA LEU A 371 10.71 10.76 17.52
C LEU A 371 9.67 9.91 18.25
N GLU A 372 8.66 10.56 18.78
CA GLU A 372 7.57 9.92 19.49
C GLU A 372 6.76 9.02 18.56
N PRO A 373 6.29 7.85 19.04
CA PRO A 373 5.48 6.92 18.26
C PRO A 373 4.23 7.54 17.67
N GLU A 374 3.59 8.47 18.36
CA GLU A 374 2.41 9.20 17.92
C GLU A 374 2.69 9.98 16.63
N LEU A 375 3.82 10.67 16.58
CA LEU A 375 4.24 11.38 15.38
C LEU A 375 4.48 10.38 14.23
N LEU A 376 5.24 9.31 14.48
CA LEU A 376 5.60 8.33 13.48
C LEU A 376 4.37 7.64 12.86
N ILE A 377 3.36 7.32 13.69
CA ILE A 377 2.09 6.76 13.22
C ILE A 377 1.26 7.82 12.48
N GLY A 378 1.19 9.05 13.00
CA GLY A 378 0.43 10.13 12.39
C GLY A 378 0.92 10.51 11.00
N ILE A 379 2.23 10.48 10.76
CA ILE A 379 2.85 10.78 9.47
C ILE A 379 3.10 9.53 8.59
N MET A 380 2.69 8.34 9.05
CA MET A 380 2.87 7.10 8.28
C MET A 380 2.37 7.20 6.82
N PRO A 381 1.29 7.93 6.46
CA PRO A 381 0.88 8.09 5.07
C PRO A 381 1.95 8.67 4.15
N ALA A 382 2.98 9.36 4.68
CA ALA A 382 4.09 9.89 3.90
C ALA A 382 4.99 8.81 3.26
N VAL A 383 4.89 7.54 3.67
CA VAL A 383 5.57 6.41 2.99
C VAL A 383 5.00 6.14 1.59
N TYR A 384 3.94 6.85 1.18
CA TYR A 384 3.39 6.83 -0.16
C TYR A 384 3.78 8.10 -0.92
N GLY A 385 5.00 8.17 -1.44
CA GLY A 385 5.50 9.27 -2.27
C GLY A 385 5.73 8.89 -3.75
N TYR A 386 5.73 7.62 -4.09
CA TYR A 386 6.17 7.15 -5.39
C TYR A 386 5.22 7.50 -6.57
N PHE A 387 4.05 8.06 -6.33
CA PHE A 387 3.25 8.72 -7.36
C PHE A 387 3.90 10.01 -7.89
N PHE A 388 4.84 10.60 -7.13
CA PHE A 388 5.48 11.88 -7.51
C PHE A 388 6.25 11.77 -8.83
N ILE A 389 6.93 10.65 -9.04
CA ILE A 389 7.45 10.24 -10.35
C ILE A 389 6.55 9.10 -10.84
N PRO A 390 5.69 9.33 -11.87
CA PRO A 390 4.63 8.37 -12.22
C PRO A 390 5.19 7.17 -13.00
N ASN A 391 6.07 6.42 -12.37
CA ASN A 391 6.71 5.20 -12.88
C ASN A 391 6.18 3.92 -12.20
N TYR A 392 5.29 4.08 -11.23
CA TYR A 392 4.73 2.94 -10.51
C TYR A 392 3.73 2.16 -11.38
N PRO A 393 3.72 0.82 -11.32
CA PRO A 393 2.89 0.01 -12.21
C PRO A 393 1.40 0.33 -12.20
N SER A 394 0.81 0.73 -11.06
CA SER A 394 -0.62 1.09 -10.99
C SER A 394 -0.93 2.37 -11.78
N ASP A 395 -0.03 3.34 -11.76
CA ASP A 395 -0.21 4.61 -12.47
C ASP A 395 -0.07 4.41 -13.98
N ILE A 396 0.96 3.64 -14.39
CA ILE A 396 1.15 3.27 -15.80
C ILE A 396 -0.04 2.46 -16.32
N ALA A 397 -0.51 1.49 -15.55
CA ALA A 397 -1.67 0.68 -15.92
C ALA A 397 -2.95 1.54 -16.03
N THR A 398 -3.14 2.50 -15.10
CA THR A 398 -4.26 3.43 -15.13
C THR A 398 -4.28 4.25 -16.42
N VAL A 399 -3.12 4.77 -16.86
CA VAL A 399 -2.99 5.49 -18.13
C VAL A 399 -3.32 4.57 -19.32
N ASN A 400 -2.85 3.33 -19.30
CA ASN A 400 -3.08 2.37 -20.38
C ASN A 400 -4.55 1.89 -20.46
N PHE A 401 -5.23 1.80 -19.32
CA PHE A 401 -6.65 1.41 -19.27
C PHE A 401 -7.60 2.55 -19.63
N ASP A 402 -7.15 3.80 -19.61
CA ASP A 402 -7.98 4.93 -20.04
C ASP A 402 -8.05 5.02 -21.57
N THR A 403 -9.08 4.42 -22.14
CA THR A 403 -9.31 4.45 -23.60
C THR A 403 -9.60 5.85 -24.15
N SER A 404 -9.98 6.82 -23.31
CA SER A 404 -10.17 8.21 -23.70
C SER A 404 -8.85 8.97 -23.85
N GLY A 405 -7.78 8.48 -23.20
CA GLY A 405 -6.47 9.13 -23.13
C GLY A 405 -6.48 10.44 -22.34
N THR A 406 -7.47 10.64 -21.46
CA THR A 406 -7.53 11.82 -20.57
C THR A 406 -6.59 11.69 -19.38
N THR A 407 -6.36 10.46 -18.89
CA THR A 407 -5.35 10.15 -17.89
C THR A 407 -3.99 10.09 -18.55
N LYS A 408 -3.03 10.87 -18.07
CA LYS A 408 -1.74 11.02 -18.73
C LYS A 408 -0.58 11.20 -17.78
N ILE A 409 0.62 10.82 -18.25
CA ILE A 409 1.90 11.12 -17.61
C ILE A 409 2.39 12.52 -18.02
N GLY A 410 1.92 13.01 -19.18
CA GLY A 410 2.31 14.34 -19.70
C GLY A 410 3.72 14.37 -20.30
N LYS A 411 4.16 15.57 -20.74
CA LYS A 411 5.50 15.77 -21.30
C LYS A 411 6.58 16.00 -20.23
N TRP A 412 6.15 16.46 -19.05
CA TRP A 412 7.01 16.76 -17.90
C TRP A 412 6.57 15.89 -16.72
N TYR A 413 7.51 15.44 -15.92
CA TYR A 413 7.25 14.62 -14.74
C TYR A 413 6.28 15.26 -13.73
N PHE A 414 6.09 16.56 -13.75
CA PHE A 414 5.23 17.30 -12.82
C PHE A 414 3.80 17.54 -13.35
N ASN A 415 3.51 17.34 -14.63
CA ASN A 415 2.19 17.61 -15.19
C ASN A 415 1.38 16.34 -15.49
N HIS A 416 1.57 15.31 -14.70
CA HIS A 416 0.83 14.06 -14.81
C HIS A 416 -0.44 14.05 -13.95
N SER A 417 -1.31 13.09 -14.23
CA SER A 417 -2.64 13.00 -13.62
C SER A 417 -2.61 12.71 -12.11
N PHE A 418 -1.52 12.19 -11.58
CA PHE A 418 -1.42 11.73 -10.18
C PHE A 418 -0.81 12.77 -9.23
N MET A 419 -0.08 13.79 -9.72
CA MET A 419 0.72 14.72 -8.91
C MET A 419 -0.12 15.45 -7.85
N SER A 420 -1.06 16.29 -8.29
CA SER A 420 -1.82 17.14 -7.37
C SER A 420 -2.72 16.32 -6.44
N ILE A 421 -3.37 15.28 -6.96
CA ILE A 421 -4.26 14.43 -6.18
C ILE A 421 -3.50 13.61 -5.13
N GLY A 422 -2.33 13.09 -5.51
CA GLY A 422 -1.47 12.36 -4.58
C GLY A 422 -0.94 13.25 -3.45
N LEU A 423 -0.48 14.46 -3.78
CA LEU A 423 -0.05 15.43 -2.77
C LEU A 423 -1.19 15.82 -1.83
N ILE A 424 -2.38 16.13 -2.34
CA ILE A 424 -3.55 16.46 -1.51
C ILE A 424 -3.90 15.28 -0.59
N CYS A 425 -3.87 14.05 -1.12
CA CYS A 425 -4.17 12.86 -0.35
C CYS A 425 -3.16 12.64 0.78
N VAL A 426 -1.87 12.64 0.47
CA VAL A 426 -0.82 12.36 1.46
C VAL A 426 -0.71 13.46 2.49
N ILE A 427 -0.68 14.73 2.07
CA ILE A 427 -0.60 15.88 2.99
C ILE A 427 -1.84 15.91 3.90
N GLY A 428 -3.04 15.77 3.32
CA GLY A 428 -4.28 15.73 4.10
C GLY A 428 -4.30 14.57 5.09
N SER A 429 -3.82 13.39 4.68
CA SER A 429 -3.71 12.22 5.56
C SER A 429 -2.72 12.46 6.71
N CYS A 430 -1.53 12.99 6.41
CA CYS A 430 -0.51 13.26 7.44
C CYS A 430 -0.96 14.34 8.45
N LEU A 431 -1.55 15.43 7.98
CA LEU A 431 -2.03 16.49 8.85
C LEU A 431 -3.14 15.99 9.80
N PHE A 432 -4.11 15.28 9.25
CA PHE A 432 -5.19 14.73 10.07
C PHE A 432 -4.72 13.57 10.95
N GLY A 433 -3.81 12.74 10.42
CA GLY A 433 -3.19 11.64 11.16
C GLY A 433 -2.37 12.13 12.35
N TYR A 434 -1.60 13.21 12.19
CA TYR A 434 -0.86 13.83 13.28
C TYR A 434 -1.79 14.27 14.43
N VAL A 435 -2.88 14.97 14.09
CA VAL A 435 -3.87 15.41 15.11
C VAL A 435 -4.52 14.21 15.79
N LEU A 436 -4.94 13.19 15.03
CA LEU A 436 -5.57 12.00 15.61
C LEU A 436 -4.61 11.20 16.50
N ALA A 437 -3.35 11.10 16.13
CA ALA A 437 -2.37 10.34 16.89
C ALA A 437 -2.16 10.92 18.29
N GLN A 438 -2.17 12.24 18.42
CA GLN A 438 -2.12 12.93 19.73
C GLN A 438 -3.33 12.62 20.63
N TRP A 439 -4.47 12.26 20.06
CA TRP A 439 -5.70 11.95 20.81
C TRP A 439 -5.84 10.46 21.13
N VAL A 440 -5.30 9.61 20.29
CA VAL A 440 -5.50 8.15 20.37
C VAL A 440 -4.35 7.47 21.13
N ILE A 441 -3.14 8.02 21.02
CA ILE A 441 -1.91 7.37 21.50
C ILE A 441 -1.22 8.24 22.57
N GLY A 442 -1.15 9.56 22.38
CA GLY A 442 -0.65 10.53 23.37
C GLY A 442 -1.70 10.87 24.42
#